data_960faed5c957bc73983d96c76732f063
#
_entry.id   960faed5c957bc73983d96c76732f063
#
_cell.length_a   1.000
_cell.length_b   1.000
_cell.length_c   1.000
_cell.angle_alpha   90.00
_cell.angle_beta   90.00
_cell.angle_gamma   90.00
#
_symmetry.space_group_name_H-M   'P 1'
#
loop_
_entity.id
_entity.type
_entity.pdbx_description
1 polymer ?
#
loop_
_entity_poly.entity_id
_entity_poly.type
_entity_poly.pdbx_seq_one_letter_code
_entity_poly.pdbx_strand_id
1 'polypeptide(L)'
;MSEIYTVIVVILGILAVSGLFVGVSNDAVNFLNSAIGSKAAPMKTILLVASIGILLGTVTSSGMMEVARNGMFNPGLFSFHEVMMLYMGVMFANVILLDLYNSMGLPTSTTVSLIFCLLGAAVAVSIYKISNDGALGMGDLNHFILSLIHISEPTRHSL
;
A
#
# COMPACT_ATOMS: atom_id res chain seq x y z
N MET A 1 6.77 24.82 11.91
CA MET A 1 6.60 23.33 11.84
C MET A 1 5.21 22.93 11.38
N SER A 2 4.13 23.57 11.81
CA SER A 2 2.75 23.25 11.39
C SER A 2 2.51 23.35 9.86
N GLU A 3 3.09 24.34 9.20
CA GLU A 3 2.89 24.56 7.77
C GLU A 3 3.48 23.44 6.91
N ILE A 4 4.65 22.90 7.28
CA ILE A 4 5.27 21.76 6.56
C ILE A 4 4.38 20.53 6.64
N TYR A 5 3.84 20.22 7.82
CA TYR A 5 2.93 19.07 7.96
C TYR A 5 1.63 19.27 7.18
N THR A 6 1.12 20.50 7.11
CA THR A 6 -0.06 20.80 6.30
C THR A 6 0.21 20.55 4.81
N VAL A 7 1.36 20.97 4.30
CA VAL A 7 1.76 20.71 2.92
C VAL A 7 1.90 19.21 2.65
N ILE A 8 2.54 18.46 3.55
CA ILE A 8 2.68 17.00 3.42
C ILE A 8 1.31 16.32 3.38
N VAL A 9 0.39 16.71 4.26
CA VAL A 9 -0.98 16.14 4.29
C VAL A 9 -1.74 16.42 3.00
N VAL A 10 -1.61 17.63 2.44
CA VAL A 10 -2.24 17.98 1.16
C VAL A 10 -1.65 17.13 0.02
N ILE A 11 -0.33 16.97 -0.03
CA ILE A 11 0.34 16.11 -1.02
C ILE A 11 -0.12 14.66 -0.87
N LEU A 12 -0.16 14.13 0.36
CA LEU A 12 -0.68 12.79 0.63
C LEU A 12 -2.14 12.63 0.20
N GLY A 13 -2.97 13.65 0.39
CA GLY A 13 -4.36 13.66 -0.09
C GLY A 13 -4.44 13.56 -1.61
N ILE A 14 -3.63 14.33 -2.33
CA ILE A 14 -3.56 14.27 -3.80
C ILE A 14 -3.06 12.89 -4.26
N LEU A 15 -2.01 12.37 -3.63
CA LEU A 15 -1.49 11.04 -3.93
C LEU A 15 -2.50 9.93 -3.63
N ALA A 16 -3.28 10.06 -2.56
CA ALA A 16 -4.34 9.11 -2.23
C ALA A 16 -5.43 9.06 -3.30
N VAL A 17 -5.89 10.22 -3.78
CA VAL A 17 -6.87 10.30 -4.87
C VAL A 17 -6.29 9.72 -6.17
N SER A 18 -5.05 10.08 -6.51
CA SER A 18 -4.36 9.54 -7.69
C SER A 18 -4.17 8.04 -7.59
N GLY A 19 -3.72 7.55 -6.42
CA GLY A 19 -3.52 6.13 -6.15
C GLY A 19 -4.82 5.34 -6.21
N LEU A 20 -5.92 5.91 -5.73
CA LEU A 20 -7.24 5.30 -5.85
C LEU A 20 -7.67 5.17 -7.32
N PHE A 21 -7.49 6.23 -8.11
CA PHE A 21 -7.83 6.23 -9.54
C PHE A 21 -7.04 5.18 -10.31
N VAL A 22 -5.71 5.15 -10.12
CA VAL A 22 -4.82 4.20 -10.80
C VAL A 22 -5.06 2.77 -10.32
N GLY A 23 -5.26 2.58 -9.01
CA GLY A 23 -5.53 1.28 -8.42
C GLY A 23 -6.85 0.68 -8.88
N VAL A 24 -7.94 1.46 -8.87
CA VAL A 24 -9.25 1.00 -9.39
C VAL A 24 -9.17 0.66 -10.87
N SER A 25 -8.42 1.43 -11.67
CA SER A 25 -8.22 1.13 -13.08
C SER A 25 -7.50 -0.21 -13.28
N ASN A 26 -6.46 -0.49 -12.48
CA ASN A 26 -5.74 -1.75 -12.52
C ASN A 26 -6.62 -2.94 -12.06
N ASP A 27 -7.34 -2.77 -10.95
CA ASP A 27 -8.19 -3.81 -10.40
C ASP A 27 -9.40 -4.10 -11.30
N ALA A 28 -9.96 -3.09 -11.97
CA ALA A 28 -11.05 -3.26 -12.92
C ALA A 28 -10.66 -4.23 -14.06
N VAL A 29 -9.43 -4.17 -14.57
CA VAL A 29 -8.94 -5.11 -15.57
C VAL A 29 -8.90 -6.53 -14.99
N ASN A 30 -8.43 -6.71 -13.77
CA ASN A 30 -8.30 -8.01 -13.13
C ASN A 30 -9.65 -8.68 -12.86
N PHE A 31 -10.65 -7.92 -12.42
CA PHE A 31 -11.97 -8.47 -12.01
C PHE A 31 -12.99 -8.50 -13.14
N LEU A 32 -12.97 -7.52 -14.04
CA LEU A 32 -14.04 -7.33 -15.01
C LEU A 32 -13.70 -7.93 -16.39
N ASN A 33 -12.44 -8.25 -16.65
CA ASN A 33 -11.98 -8.68 -17.96
C ASN A 33 -12.74 -9.95 -18.45
N SER A 34 -12.93 -10.92 -17.58
CA SER A 34 -13.68 -12.14 -17.90
C SER A 34 -15.16 -11.88 -18.18
N ALA A 35 -15.81 -11.03 -17.40
CA ALA A 35 -17.21 -10.69 -17.56
C ALA A 35 -17.46 -9.85 -18.82
N ILE A 36 -16.55 -8.95 -19.14
CA ILE A 36 -16.60 -8.11 -20.36
C ILE A 36 -16.29 -8.97 -21.58
N GLY A 37 -15.23 -9.80 -21.53
CA GLY A 37 -14.80 -10.65 -22.63
C GLY A 37 -15.83 -11.71 -23.00
N SER A 38 -16.49 -12.32 -22.03
CA SER A 38 -17.56 -13.30 -22.24
C SER A 38 -18.90 -12.69 -22.64
N LYS A 39 -19.05 -11.35 -22.60
CA LYS A 39 -20.31 -10.64 -22.81
C LYS A 39 -21.46 -11.16 -21.94
N ALA A 40 -21.15 -11.58 -20.70
CA ALA A 40 -22.10 -12.17 -19.77
C ALA A 40 -23.28 -11.23 -19.44
N ALA A 41 -23.05 -9.91 -19.46
CA ALA A 41 -24.07 -8.90 -19.24
C ALA A 41 -23.72 -7.59 -19.98
N PRO A 42 -24.68 -6.66 -20.12
CA PRO A 42 -24.40 -5.33 -20.66
C PRO A 42 -23.36 -4.60 -19.78
N MET A 43 -22.46 -3.83 -20.39
CA MET A 43 -21.39 -3.09 -19.71
C MET A 43 -21.88 -2.28 -18.50
N LYS A 44 -23.06 -1.61 -18.64
CA LYS A 44 -23.65 -0.82 -17.55
C LYS A 44 -23.98 -1.67 -16.33
N THR A 45 -24.48 -2.89 -16.53
CA THR A 45 -24.82 -3.82 -15.44
C THR A 45 -23.55 -4.33 -14.77
N ILE A 46 -22.51 -4.69 -15.53
CA ILE A 46 -21.22 -5.13 -15.01
C ILE A 46 -20.60 -4.05 -14.12
N LEU A 47 -20.57 -2.80 -14.61
CA LEU A 47 -20.01 -1.68 -13.85
C LEU A 47 -20.83 -1.36 -12.59
N LEU A 48 -22.16 -1.45 -12.67
CA LEU A 48 -23.03 -1.18 -11.51
C LEU A 48 -22.81 -2.23 -10.40
N VAL A 49 -22.79 -3.51 -10.76
CA VAL A 49 -22.55 -4.60 -9.80
C VAL A 49 -21.15 -4.49 -9.19
N ALA A 50 -20.13 -4.20 -10.01
CA ALA A 50 -18.77 -3.99 -9.54
C ALA A 50 -18.66 -2.80 -8.56
N SER A 51 -19.32 -1.68 -8.88
CA SER A 51 -19.33 -0.50 -8.01
C SER A 51 -19.97 -0.78 -6.64
N ILE A 52 -21.09 -1.51 -6.63
CA ILE A 52 -21.73 -1.92 -5.37
C ILE A 52 -20.83 -2.85 -4.58
N GLY A 53 -20.17 -3.82 -5.26
CA GLY A 53 -19.23 -4.74 -4.63
C GLY A 53 -18.04 -4.02 -4.00
N ILE A 54 -17.46 -3.04 -4.68
CA ILE A 54 -16.36 -2.22 -4.17
C ILE A 54 -16.80 -1.41 -2.95
N LEU A 55 -17.99 -0.78 -2.99
CA LEU A 55 -18.51 -0.02 -1.86
C LEU A 55 -18.72 -0.91 -0.63
N LEU A 56 -19.34 -2.07 -0.80
CA LEU A 56 -19.54 -3.02 0.29
C LEU A 56 -18.20 -3.55 0.82
N GLY A 57 -17.26 -3.91 -0.07
CA GLY A 57 -15.92 -4.35 0.29
C GLY A 57 -15.17 -3.30 1.09
N THR A 58 -15.25 -2.03 0.71
CA THR A 58 -14.60 -0.93 1.42
C THR A 58 -15.13 -0.76 2.85
N VAL A 59 -16.44 -0.86 3.03
CA VAL A 59 -17.07 -0.75 4.36
C VAL A 59 -16.67 -1.92 5.27
N THR A 60 -16.44 -3.11 4.71
CA THR A 60 -16.11 -4.32 5.49
C THR A 60 -14.61 -4.56 5.64
N SER A 61 -13.75 -3.78 5.01
CA SER A 61 -12.29 -4.01 4.91
C SER A 61 -11.45 -3.48 6.08
N SER A 62 -12.05 -3.22 7.25
CA SER A 62 -11.36 -2.65 8.42
C SER A 62 -10.11 -3.42 8.86
N GLY A 63 -10.11 -4.75 8.77
CA GLY A 63 -8.99 -5.59 9.16
C GLY A 63 -7.74 -5.38 8.30
N MET A 64 -7.88 -5.18 7.00
CA MET A 64 -6.73 -4.92 6.11
C MET A 64 -6.08 -3.56 6.39
N MET A 65 -6.87 -2.56 6.78
CA MET A 65 -6.38 -1.25 7.19
C MET A 65 -5.52 -1.35 8.46
N GLU A 66 -5.89 -2.21 9.40
CA GLU A 66 -5.13 -2.42 10.63
C GLU A 66 -3.80 -3.11 10.37
N VAL A 67 -3.75 -4.10 9.48
CA VAL A 67 -2.50 -4.72 9.01
C VAL A 67 -1.57 -3.69 8.38
N ALA A 68 -2.08 -2.80 7.54
CA ALA A 68 -1.28 -1.76 6.92
C ALA A 68 -0.72 -0.74 7.94
N ARG A 69 -1.45 -0.47 9.03
CA ARG A 69 -1.04 0.48 10.07
C ARG A 69 -0.03 -0.10 11.06
N ASN A 70 -0.25 -1.31 11.51
CA ASN A 70 0.45 -1.89 12.67
C ASN A 70 1.24 -3.15 12.34
N GLY A 71 1.00 -3.75 11.17
CA GLY A 71 1.52 -5.06 10.85
C GLY A 71 2.82 -5.07 10.06
N MET A 72 3.19 -3.97 9.39
CA MET A 72 4.31 -3.97 8.44
C MET A 72 5.60 -3.36 8.99
N PHE A 73 5.52 -2.48 9.96
CA PHE A 73 6.66 -1.94 10.68
C PHE A 73 6.22 -1.50 12.07
N ASN A 74 7.18 -1.44 13.00
CA ASN A 74 6.89 -0.98 14.34
C ASN A 74 6.93 0.56 14.38
N PRO A 75 5.78 1.27 14.38
CA PRO A 75 5.76 2.74 14.34
C PRO A 75 6.42 3.36 15.57
N GLY A 76 6.56 2.61 16.69
CA GLY A 76 7.21 3.09 17.91
C GLY A 76 8.72 3.30 17.77
N LEU A 77 9.34 2.76 16.72
CA LEU A 77 10.78 2.91 16.45
C LEU A 77 11.09 4.12 15.54
N PHE A 78 10.06 4.75 15.00
CA PHE A 78 10.17 5.89 14.08
C PHE A 78 9.56 7.14 14.69
N SER A 79 10.18 8.29 14.45
CA SER A 79 9.57 9.58 14.78
C SER A 79 8.37 9.85 13.87
N PHE A 80 7.44 10.69 14.32
CA PHE A 80 6.27 11.07 13.52
C PHE A 80 6.66 11.65 12.14
N HIS A 81 7.75 12.42 12.09
CA HIS A 81 8.27 12.97 10.84
C HIS A 81 8.76 11.89 9.88
N GLU A 82 9.50 10.91 10.38
CA GLU A 82 10.01 9.77 9.59
C GLU A 82 8.84 8.94 9.02
N VAL A 83 7.83 8.68 9.84
CA VAL A 83 6.62 7.96 9.41
C VAL A 83 5.88 8.70 8.30
N MET A 84 5.71 10.01 8.42
CA MET A 84 5.06 10.80 7.37
C MET A 84 5.83 10.80 6.06
N MET A 85 7.17 10.92 6.12
CA MET A 85 8.02 10.86 4.94
C MET A 85 8.02 9.47 4.30
N LEU A 86 8.01 8.41 5.14
CA LEU A 86 7.90 7.03 4.69
C LEU A 86 6.61 6.81 3.90
N TYR A 87 5.46 7.19 4.46
CA TYR A 87 4.18 7.06 3.77
C TYR A 87 4.11 7.88 2.48
N MET A 88 4.67 9.09 2.47
CA MET A 88 4.73 9.91 1.27
C MET A 88 5.54 9.21 0.17
N GLY A 89 6.71 8.65 0.50
CA GLY A 89 7.53 7.88 -0.43
C GLY A 89 6.82 6.63 -0.96
N VAL A 90 6.15 5.89 -0.07
CA VAL A 90 5.37 4.69 -0.43
C VAL A 90 4.24 5.04 -1.40
N MET A 91 3.44 6.05 -1.08
CA MET A 91 2.31 6.45 -1.93
C MET A 91 2.79 6.93 -3.30
N PHE A 92 3.86 7.71 -3.34
CA PHE A 92 4.45 8.18 -4.58
C PHE A 92 4.97 7.04 -5.45
N ALA A 93 5.76 6.13 -4.86
CA ALA A 93 6.28 4.96 -5.55
C ALA A 93 5.17 4.03 -6.05
N ASN A 94 4.15 3.80 -5.23
CA ASN A 94 3.03 2.93 -5.59
C ASN A 94 2.20 3.50 -6.76
N VAL A 95 1.93 4.82 -6.77
CA VAL A 95 1.21 5.47 -7.87
C VAL A 95 1.98 5.34 -9.18
N ILE A 96 3.29 5.65 -9.17
CA ILE A 96 4.14 5.53 -10.36
C ILE A 96 4.21 4.09 -10.86
N LEU A 97 4.40 3.14 -9.94
CA LEU A 97 4.52 1.73 -10.27
C LEU A 97 3.25 1.20 -10.94
N LEU A 98 2.08 1.48 -10.33
CA LEU A 98 0.79 1.06 -10.87
C LEU A 98 0.48 1.73 -12.21
N ASP A 99 0.79 3.02 -12.36
CA ASP A 99 0.60 3.74 -13.63
C ASP A 99 1.49 3.17 -14.74
N LEU A 100 2.72 2.82 -14.41
CA LEU A 100 3.63 2.15 -15.34
C LEU A 100 3.08 0.79 -15.79
N TYR A 101 2.62 -0.05 -14.86
CA TYR A 101 2.02 -1.35 -15.20
C TYR A 101 0.74 -1.19 -16.03
N ASN A 102 -0.11 -0.24 -15.69
CA ASN A 102 -1.31 0.07 -16.46
C ASN A 102 -0.97 0.52 -17.89
N SER A 103 0.04 1.36 -18.04
CA SER A 103 0.50 1.85 -19.35
C SER A 103 1.08 0.73 -20.21
N MET A 104 1.72 -0.26 -19.59
CA MET A 104 2.26 -1.43 -20.27
C MET A 104 1.19 -2.52 -20.53
N GLY A 105 -0.02 -2.35 -20.03
CA GLY A 105 -1.08 -3.35 -20.12
C GLY A 105 -0.81 -4.62 -19.30
N LEU A 106 0.03 -4.53 -18.25
CA LEU A 106 0.38 -5.63 -17.39
C LEU A 106 -0.50 -5.60 -16.13
N PRO A 107 -1.45 -6.53 -15.98
CA PRO A 107 -2.24 -6.62 -14.76
C PRO A 107 -1.35 -6.99 -13.57
N THR A 108 -1.46 -6.23 -12.49
CA THR A 108 -0.72 -6.51 -11.25
C THR A 108 -1.66 -6.46 -10.05
N SER A 109 -1.18 -6.94 -8.90
CA SER A 109 -1.92 -6.83 -7.63
C SER A 109 -1.57 -5.51 -6.95
N THR A 110 -2.56 -4.64 -6.78
CA THR A 110 -2.42 -3.37 -6.05
C THR A 110 -1.99 -3.59 -4.60
N THR A 111 -2.52 -4.61 -3.95
CA THR A 111 -2.16 -4.97 -2.56
C THR A 111 -0.71 -5.41 -2.46
N VAL A 112 -0.25 -6.29 -3.35
CA VAL A 112 1.14 -6.77 -3.37
C VAL A 112 2.09 -5.61 -3.66
N SER A 113 1.76 -4.75 -4.63
CA SER A 113 2.53 -3.54 -4.94
C SER A 113 2.70 -2.65 -3.72
N LEU A 114 1.62 -2.36 -2.99
CA LEU A 114 1.65 -1.54 -1.78
C LEU A 114 2.51 -2.17 -0.68
N ILE A 115 2.40 -3.47 -0.47
CA ILE A 115 3.20 -4.21 0.54
C ILE A 115 4.69 -4.09 0.22
N PHE A 116 5.10 -4.32 -1.03
CA PHE A 116 6.51 -4.21 -1.42
C PHE A 116 7.01 -2.76 -1.38
N CYS A 117 6.18 -1.77 -1.68
CA CYS A 117 6.54 -0.36 -1.52
C CYS A 117 6.77 -0.02 -0.04
N LEU A 118 5.91 -0.49 0.86
CA LEU A 118 6.07 -0.31 2.31
C LEU A 118 7.32 -0.99 2.84
N LEU A 119 7.57 -2.22 2.41
CA LEU A 119 8.77 -2.96 2.76
C LEU A 119 10.03 -2.22 2.32
N GLY A 120 10.09 -1.81 1.06
CA GLY A 120 11.23 -1.09 0.51
C GLY A 120 11.49 0.24 1.23
N ALA A 121 10.44 0.99 1.54
CA ALA A 121 10.56 2.24 2.28
C ALA A 121 11.02 2.02 3.73
N ALA A 122 10.49 1.00 4.43
CA ALA A 122 10.92 0.65 5.78
C ALA A 122 12.39 0.26 5.82
N VAL A 123 12.85 -0.56 4.87
CA VAL A 123 14.26 -0.94 4.73
C VAL A 123 15.14 0.27 4.47
N ALA A 124 14.75 1.15 3.55
CA ALA A 124 15.51 2.35 3.20
C ALA A 124 15.68 3.29 4.39
N VAL A 125 14.59 3.56 5.14
CA VAL A 125 14.64 4.42 6.33
C VAL A 125 15.47 3.76 7.44
N SER A 126 15.37 2.44 7.61
CA SER A 126 16.18 1.71 8.60
C SER A 126 17.68 1.78 8.29
N ILE A 127 18.06 1.59 7.04
CA ILE A 127 19.46 1.72 6.59
C ILE A 127 19.96 3.16 6.80
N TYR A 128 19.15 4.15 6.45
CA TYR A 128 19.49 5.55 6.67
C TYR A 128 19.72 5.86 8.15
N LYS A 129 18.87 5.32 9.02
CA LYS A 129 18.97 5.49 10.48
C LYS A 129 20.22 4.82 11.05
N ILE A 130 20.52 3.59 10.64
CA ILE A 130 21.72 2.86 11.01
C ILE A 130 23.00 3.59 10.55
N SER A 131 22.95 4.17 9.35
CA SER A 131 24.11 4.90 8.80
C SER A 131 24.40 6.22 9.52
N ASN A 132 23.37 6.87 10.07
CA ASN A 132 23.52 8.16 10.76
C ASN A 132 23.67 8.03 12.27
N ASP A 133 23.09 7.01 12.89
CA ASP A 133 23.23 6.70 14.32
C ASP A 133 24.30 5.61 14.48
N GLY A 134 25.53 5.99 14.77
CA GLY A 134 26.64 5.06 14.99
C GLY A 134 26.49 4.09 16.19
N ALA A 135 25.33 4.11 16.86
CA ALA A 135 24.97 3.21 17.96
C ALA A 135 24.10 2.02 17.51
N LEU A 136 23.53 2.05 16.29
CA LEU A 136 22.70 0.98 15.74
C LEU A 136 23.53 0.11 14.79
N GLY A 137 23.54 -1.20 15.02
CA GLY A 137 24.26 -2.16 14.18
C GLY A 137 23.35 -2.83 13.15
N MET A 138 23.96 -3.53 12.17
CA MET A 138 23.23 -4.35 11.18
C MET A 138 22.34 -5.44 11.83
N GLY A 139 22.55 -5.79 13.10
CA GLY A 139 21.71 -6.70 13.87
C GLY A 139 20.31 -6.12 14.18
N ASP A 140 20.21 -4.80 14.27
CA ASP A 140 18.96 -4.11 14.55
C ASP A 140 18.04 -4.04 13.31
N LEU A 141 18.60 -4.19 12.11
CA LEU A 141 17.83 -4.32 10.87
C LEU A 141 16.83 -5.47 10.96
N ASN A 142 17.18 -6.57 11.61
CA ASN A 142 16.26 -7.69 11.83
C ASN A 142 15.05 -7.29 12.70
N HIS A 143 15.21 -6.39 13.67
CA HIS A 143 14.09 -5.89 14.49
C HIS A 143 13.11 -5.06 13.69
N PHE A 144 13.58 -4.34 12.67
CA PHE A 144 12.73 -3.56 11.75
C PHE A 144 12.04 -4.45 10.72
N ILE A 145 12.68 -5.53 10.25
CA ILE A 145 12.23 -6.41 9.17
C ILE A 145 11.46 -7.64 9.68
N LEU A 146 11.76 -8.16 10.87
CA LEU A 146 11.09 -9.35 11.45
C LEU A 146 9.59 -9.13 11.66
N SER A 147 9.15 -7.90 11.83
CA SER A 147 7.73 -7.55 11.85
C SER A 147 7.03 -7.94 10.54
N LEU A 148 7.73 -7.99 9.42
CA LEU A 148 7.20 -8.32 8.10
C LEU A 148 7.12 -9.82 7.81
N ILE A 149 8.05 -10.61 8.35
CA ILE A 149 8.04 -12.07 8.20
C ILE A 149 6.87 -12.68 8.99
N HIS A 150 6.53 -12.10 10.14
CA HIS A 150 5.38 -12.54 10.95
C HIS A 150 4.00 -12.23 10.32
N ILE A 151 3.91 -11.29 9.38
CA ILE A 151 2.64 -10.98 8.68
C ILE A 151 2.35 -11.99 7.58
N SER A 152 3.37 -12.64 7.02
CA SER A 152 3.17 -13.69 6.01
C SER A 152 2.77 -15.04 6.62
N GLU A 153 2.75 -15.18 7.95
CA GLU A 153 2.32 -16.39 8.65
C GLU A 153 1.16 -16.20 9.66
N PRO A 154 0.01 -15.61 9.28
CA PRO A 154 -1.12 -15.48 10.22
C PRO A 154 -1.86 -16.81 10.49
N THR A 155 -1.50 -17.91 9.82
CA THR A 155 -2.28 -19.16 9.85
C THR A 155 -1.68 -20.29 10.66
N ARG A 156 -0.54 -20.13 11.31
CA ARG A 156 0.09 -21.24 12.06
C ARG A 156 -0.22 -21.33 13.55
N HIS A 157 -0.93 -20.38 14.13
CA HIS A 157 -1.27 -20.36 15.55
C HIS A 157 -2.75 -20.52 15.90
N SER A 158 -3.57 -21.05 14.99
CA SER A 158 -4.99 -21.38 15.27
C SER A 158 -5.34 -22.83 14.94
N LEU A 159 -4.45 -23.76 15.30
CA LEU A 159 -4.78 -25.19 15.40
C LEU A 159 -4.29 -25.72 16.75
#